data_0ac8a6fc3e997d80d6b5b79a313bcefd
#
_entry.id   0ac8a6fc3e997d80d6b5b79a313bcefd
#
_cell.length_a   1.000
_cell.length_b   1.000
_cell.length_c   1.000
_cell.angle_alpha   90.00
_cell.angle_beta   90.00
_cell.angle_gamma   90.00
#
_symmetry.space_group_name_H-M   'P 1'
#
loop_
_entity.id
_entity.type
_entity.pdbx_description
1 polymer ?
#
loop_
_entity_poly.entity_id
_entity_poly.type
_entity_poly.pdbx_seq_one_letter_code
_entity_poly.pdbx_strand_id
1 'polypeptide(L)'
;MRFLHAVPGVGVATVSADGQTLGSAGFGQVAGPATLPSGTTHFVLKAPGGVTLKKTVRLADGDSYTLAGLATANAATIHVYRNGAADPGKARLRVVHAAPELGDANLALDGKVVAHRAAYEDATDYWTLPPGREQLEVRDPGSKKMAIGMRALPLSAGTTTTAYVVGSKGERVRVVLVDDATTAPSAAPQTGLGGLAPRDGGPNWALAAAAALAIGGAIALLRRRRPSR
;
A
#
# COMPACT_ATOMS: atom_id res chain seq x y z
N MET A 1 6.61 -3.82 -6.19
CA MET A 1 5.74 -5.02 -6.31
C MET A 1 4.93 -5.23 -5.04
N ARG A 2 3.62 -5.47 -5.15
CA ARG A 2 2.73 -5.90 -4.05
C ARG A 2 2.09 -7.24 -4.42
N PHE A 3 1.65 -7.98 -3.42
CA PHE A 3 0.92 -9.22 -3.61
C PHE A 3 -0.44 -9.15 -2.92
N LEU A 4 -1.52 -9.29 -3.68
CA LEU A 4 -2.89 -9.44 -3.20
C LEU A 4 -3.28 -10.92 -3.24
N HIS A 5 -3.75 -11.46 -2.12
CA HIS A 5 -4.34 -12.80 -2.07
C HIS A 5 -5.86 -12.72 -2.21
N ALA A 6 -6.38 -13.11 -3.36
CA ALA A 6 -7.83 -13.18 -3.64
C ALA A 6 -8.29 -14.59 -4.05
N VAL A 7 -7.59 -15.64 -3.64
CA VAL A 7 -8.01 -17.04 -3.79
C VAL A 7 -8.75 -17.48 -2.52
N PRO A 8 -10.08 -17.65 -2.55
CA PRO A 8 -10.84 -18.01 -1.35
C PRO A 8 -10.54 -19.44 -0.91
N GLY A 9 -10.67 -19.70 0.39
CA GLY A 9 -10.65 -21.05 0.97
C GLY A 9 -9.28 -21.75 1.05
N VAL A 10 -8.18 -21.11 0.62
CA VAL A 10 -6.85 -21.75 0.60
C VAL A 10 -5.92 -21.34 1.75
N GLY A 11 -6.41 -20.54 2.69
CA GLY A 11 -5.62 -20.07 3.85
C GLY A 11 -4.60 -19.00 3.48
N VAL A 12 -3.47 -18.95 4.20
CA VAL A 12 -2.40 -17.98 3.95
C VAL A 12 -1.57 -18.43 2.75
N ALA A 13 -1.45 -17.57 1.75
CA ALA A 13 -0.59 -17.78 0.60
C ALA A 13 0.74 -17.04 0.75
N THR A 14 1.84 -17.69 0.36
CA THR A 14 3.18 -17.12 0.33
C THR A 14 3.61 -16.93 -1.12
N VAL A 15 4.13 -15.76 -1.45
CA VAL A 15 4.68 -15.44 -2.77
C VAL A 15 6.19 -15.32 -2.71
N SER A 16 6.86 -15.87 -3.73
CA SER A 16 8.30 -15.71 -3.95
C SER A 16 8.58 -15.26 -5.39
N ALA A 17 9.71 -14.58 -5.58
CA ALA A 17 10.27 -14.17 -6.86
C ALA A 17 11.68 -14.77 -6.97
N ASP A 18 11.96 -15.51 -8.04
CA ASP A 18 13.26 -16.18 -8.30
C ASP A 18 13.80 -16.92 -7.07
N GLY A 19 12.90 -17.58 -6.32
CA GLY A 19 13.22 -18.34 -5.11
C GLY A 19 13.26 -17.52 -3.81
N GLN A 20 13.29 -16.19 -3.86
CA GLN A 20 13.26 -15.32 -2.68
C GLN A 20 11.82 -15.04 -2.25
N THR A 21 11.49 -15.30 -0.99
CA THR A 21 10.18 -14.97 -0.42
C THR A 21 9.96 -13.45 -0.34
N LEU A 22 8.87 -12.98 -0.92
CA LEU A 22 8.46 -11.58 -0.88
C LEU A 22 7.49 -11.27 0.27
N GLY A 23 6.70 -12.24 0.67
CA GLY A 23 5.74 -12.09 1.76
C GLY A 23 4.62 -13.12 1.71
N SER A 24 3.73 -13.02 2.71
CA SER A 24 2.55 -13.89 2.83
C SER A 24 1.31 -13.05 3.13
N ALA A 25 0.16 -13.49 2.64
CA ALA A 25 -1.12 -12.82 2.83
C ALA A 25 -2.25 -13.83 2.97
N GLY A 26 -3.21 -13.55 3.85
CA GLY A 26 -4.50 -14.23 3.91
C GLY A 26 -5.47 -13.69 2.87
N PHE A 27 -6.61 -14.34 2.70
CA PHE A 27 -7.63 -13.91 1.75
C PHE A 27 -8.03 -12.44 1.94
N GLY A 28 -7.98 -11.65 0.86
CA GLY A 28 -8.25 -10.21 0.85
C GLY A 28 -7.21 -9.37 1.60
N GLN A 29 -6.04 -9.91 1.85
CA GLN A 29 -4.91 -9.16 2.41
C GLN A 29 -3.83 -8.91 1.35
N VAL A 30 -2.99 -7.92 1.63
CA VAL A 30 -1.90 -7.49 0.75
C VAL A 30 -0.57 -7.62 1.48
N ALA A 31 0.41 -8.23 0.82
CA ALA A 31 1.81 -8.25 1.26
C ALA A 31 2.68 -7.30 0.42
N GLY A 32 3.75 -6.82 0.99
CA GLY A 32 4.67 -5.88 0.37
C GLY A 32 4.44 -4.43 0.87
N PRO A 33 5.05 -3.42 0.24
CA PRO A 33 5.76 -3.51 -1.03
C PRO A 33 7.13 -4.18 -0.96
N ALA A 34 7.56 -4.81 -2.06
CA ALA A 34 8.91 -5.33 -2.26
C ALA A 34 9.54 -4.71 -3.50
N THR A 35 10.82 -4.40 -3.44
CA THR A 35 11.59 -3.92 -4.59
C THR A 35 12.22 -5.12 -5.29
N LEU A 36 12.07 -5.19 -6.61
CA LEU A 36 12.64 -6.22 -7.46
C LEU A 36 13.44 -5.56 -8.60
N PRO A 37 14.50 -6.19 -9.09
CA PRO A 37 15.19 -5.70 -10.26
C PRO A 37 14.29 -5.75 -11.50
N SER A 38 14.54 -4.88 -12.47
CA SER A 38 13.93 -4.97 -13.79
C SER A 38 14.43 -6.24 -14.53
N GLY A 39 13.63 -6.75 -15.43
CA GLY A 39 13.95 -7.96 -16.18
C GLY A 39 12.90 -9.05 -16.04
N THR A 40 13.25 -10.26 -16.44
CA THR A 40 12.36 -11.42 -16.34
C THR A 40 12.42 -12.00 -14.94
N THR A 41 11.25 -12.12 -14.29
CA THR A 41 11.11 -12.63 -12.93
C THR A 41 10.13 -13.81 -12.91
N HIS A 42 10.46 -14.86 -12.17
CA HIS A 42 9.64 -16.06 -12.02
C HIS A 42 8.96 -16.02 -10.65
N PHE A 43 7.66 -15.78 -10.65
CA PHE A 43 6.85 -15.79 -9.44
C PHE A 43 6.30 -17.18 -9.15
N VAL A 44 6.35 -17.54 -7.87
CA VAL A 44 5.71 -18.76 -7.35
C VAL A 44 4.84 -18.37 -6.16
N LEU A 45 3.55 -18.68 -6.23
CA LEU A 45 2.62 -18.57 -5.13
C LEU A 45 2.34 -19.97 -4.58
N LYS A 46 2.49 -20.15 -3.28
CA LYS A 46 2.18 -21.39 -2.57
C LYS A 46 1.15 -21.13 -1.48
N ALA A 47 0.18 -22.02 -1.38
CA ALA A 47 -0.82 -21.98 -0.32
C ALA A 47 -1.09 -23.40 0.23
N PRO A 48 -1.71 -23.53 1.41
CA PRO A 48 -2.13 -24.83 1.97
C PRO A 48 -2.95 -25.65 0.98
N GLY A 49 -3.02 -26.96 1.18
CA GLY A 49 -3.72 -27.87 0.25
C GLY A 49 -2.95 -28.17 -1.04
N GLY A 50 -1.64 -27.88 -1.09
CA GLY A 50 -0.80 -28.18 -2.24
C GLY A 50 -0.93 -27.19 -3.40
N VAL A 51 -1.64 -26.07 -3.21
CA VAL A 51 -1.80 -25.04 -4.24
C VAL A 51 -0.44 -24.43 -4.56
N THR A 52 -0.02 -24.54 -5.83
CA THR A 52 1.21 -23.94 -6.33
C THR A 52 0.92 -23.32 -7.70
N LEU A 53 1.04 -22.00 -7.78
CA LEU A 53 0.86 -21.26 -9.03
C LEU A 53 2.19 -20.64 -9.44
N LYS A 54 2.45 -20.59 -10.76
CA LYS A 54 3.67 -20.03 -11.32
C LYS A 54 3.32 -18.98 -12.38
N LYS A 55 4.07 -17.89 -12.42
CA LYS A 55 3.95 -16.87 -13.45
C LYS A 55 5.31 -16.26 -13.76
N THR A 56 5.64 -16.16 -15.03
CA THR A 56 6.82 -15.41 -15.49
C THR A 56 6.38 -14.07 -16.01
N VAL A 57 7.03 -13.00 -15.55
CA VAL A 57 6.70 -11.61 -15.88
C VAL A 57 7.97 -10.85 -16.22
N ARG A 58 7.93 -10.01 -17.24
CA ARG A 58 8.98 -9.03 -17.51
C ARG A 58 8.63 -7.73 -16.79
N LEU A 59 9.45 -7.38 -15.81
CA LEU A 59 9.32 -6.13 -15.05
C LEU A 59 10.09 -5.02 -15.77
N ALA A 60 9.46 -3.87 -15.99
CA ALA A 60 10.12 -2.70 -16.50
C ALA A 60 10.74 -1.89 -15.34
N ASP A 61 11.81 -1.17 -15.64
CA ASP A 61 12.48 -0.32 -14.67
C ASP A 61 11.57 0.84 -14.23
N GLY A 62 11.58 1.16 -12.94
CA GLY A 62 10.76 2.22 -12.37
C GLY A 62 9.26 1.92 -12.26
N ASP A 63 8.77 0.82 -12.82
CA ASP A 63 7.35 0.47 -12.78
C ASP A 63 6.94 -0.17 -11.44
N SER A 64 5.70 0.06 -11.07
CA SER A 64 5.03 -0.59 -9.96
C SER A 64 4.02 -1.63 -10.45
N TYR A 65 3.93 -2.76 -9.77
CA TYR A 65 3.03 -3.85 -10.12
C TYR A 65 2.34 -4.43 -8.89
N THR A 66 1.11 -4.90 -9.07
CA THR A 66 0.41 -5.75 -8.11
C THR A 66 0.20 -7.13 -8.72
N LEU A 67 0.75 -8.14 -8.06
CA LEU A 67 0.52 -9.55 -8.35
C LEU A 67 -0.72 -9.99 -7.57
N ALA A 68 -1.77 -10.43 -8.24
CA ALA A 68 -2.97 -10.93 -7.60
C ALA A 68 -3.11 -12.44 -7.81
N GLY A 69 -3.20 -13.19 -6.71
CA GLY A 69 -3.67 -14.57 -6.76
C GLY A 69 -5.19 -14.56 -6.86
N LEU A 70 -5.73 -15.03 -7.97
CA LEU A 70 -7.16 -15.04 -8.28
C LEU A 70 -7.63 -16.48 -8.46
N ALA A 71 -8.93 -16.76 -8.27
CA ALA A 71 -9.50 -18.08 -8.49
C ALA A 71 -10.89 -17.98 -9.11
N THR A 72 -11.12 -18.83 -10.09
CA THR A 72 -12.44 -19.23 -10.53
C THR A 72 -12.90 -20.48 -9.78
N ALA A 73 -14.13 -20.95 -10.05
CA ALA A 73 -14.66 -22.17 -9.45
C ALA A 73 -13.76 -23.40 -9.65
N ASN A 74 -12.99 -23.45 -10.74
CA ASN A 74 -12.24 -24.63 -11.19
C ASN A 74 -10.74 -24.45 -11.24
N ALA A 75 -10.21 -23.24 -11.09
CA ALA A 75 -8.79 -22.95 -11.23
C ALA A 75 -8.35 -21.74 -10.42
N ALA A 76 -7.09 -21.73 -10.02
CA ALA A 76 -6.45 -20.53 -9.49
C ALA A 76 -5.35 -20.07 -10.45
N THR A 77 -5.13 -18.76 -10.54
CA THR A 77 -4.15 -18.14 -11.42
C THR A 77 -3.45 -16.97 -10.74
N ILE A 78 -2.34 -16.53 -11.34
CA ILE A 78 -1.69 -15.28 -10.99
C ILE A 78 -1.96 -14.26 -12.09
N HIS A 79 -2.61 -13.16 -11.74
CA HIS A 79 -2.75 -12.00 -12.62
C HIS A 79 -1.79 -10.90 -12.18
N VAL A 80 -1.24 -10.15 -13.14
CA VAL A 80 -0.29 -9.07 -12.86
C VAL A 80 -0.84 -7.77 -13.43
N TYR A 81 -1.08 -6.82 -12.54
CA TYR A 81 -1.56 -5.49 -12.89
C TYR A 81 -0.39 -4.50 -12.81
N ARG A 82 -0.10 -3.84 -13.93
CA ARG A 82 0.80 -2.68 -13.92
C ARG A 82 0.07 -1.52 -13.25
N ASN A 83 0.71 -0.89 -12.28
CA ASN A 83 0.11 0.19 -11.51
C ASN A 83 0.37 1.54 -12.17
N GLY A 84 -0.58 2.47 -12.03
CA GLY A 84 -0.43 3.83 -12.50
C GLY A 84 0.51 4.64 -11.61
N ALA A 85 1.14 5.64 -12.20
CA ALA A 85 1.93 6.62 -11.47
C ALA A 85 1.01 7.54 -10.63
N ALA A 86 1.53 8.10 -9.55
CA ALA A 86 0.85 9.11 -8.78
C ALA A 86 0.84 10.46 -9.53
N ASP A 87 -0.21 11.25 -9.27
CA ASP A 87 -0.38 12.60 -9.83
C ASP A 87 -0.44 13.61 -8.65
N PRO A 88 0.51 14.53 -8.55
CA PRO A 88 0.52 15.49 -7.47
C PRO A 88 -0.79 16.31 -7.40
N GLY A 89 -1.37 16.40 -6.21
CA GLY A 89 -2.60 17.18 -5.98
C GLY A 89 -3.90 16.52 -6.47
N LYS A 90 -3.83 15.38 -7.15
CA LYS A 90 -4.99 14.59 -7.60
C LYS A 90 -5.02 13.25 -6.90
N ALA A 91 -6.18 12.65 -6.83
CA ALA A 91 -6.35 11.23 -6.52
C ALA A 91 -6.61 10.47 -7.81
N ARG A 92 -6.08 9.26 -7.93
CA ARG A 92 -6.36 8.37 -9.06
C ARG A 92 -6.92 7.07 -8.53
N LEU A 93 -7.99 6.60 -9.13
CA LEU A 93 -8.68 5.37 -8.74
C LEU A 93 -8.92 4.49 -9.95
N ARG A 94 -8.67 3.20 -9.83
CA ARG A 94 -9.25 2.17 -10.71
C ARG A 94 -9.92 1.09 -9.87
N VAL A 95 -10.79 0.31 -10.49
CA VAL A 95 -11.42 -0.85 -9.87
C VAL A 95 -11.01 -2.11 -10.62
N VAL A 96 -10.69 -3.17 -9.87
CA VAL A 96 -10.42 -4.50 -10.40
C VAL A 96 -11.51 -5.45 -9.90
N HIS A 97 -12.15 -6.15 -10.83
CA HIS A 97 -13.14 -7.16 -10.51
C HIS A 97 -12.46 -8.50 -10.21
N ALA A 98 -12.31 -8.82 -8.92
CA ALA A 98 -11.68 -10.05 -8.42
C ALA A 98 -12.66 -10.97 -7.64
N ALA A 99 -13.96 -10.90 -7.95
CA ALA A 99 -15.01 -11.71 -7.33
C ALA A 99 -15.73 -12.57 -8.40
N PRO A 100 -15.23 -13.76 -8.73
CA PRO A 100 -15.65 -14.53 -9.90
C PRO A 100 -17.15 -14.90 -9.89
N GLU A 101 -17.72 -15.05 -8.70
CA GLU A 101 -19.11 -15.51 -8.57
C GLU A 101 -20.16 -14.40 -8.78
N LEU A 102 -19.72 -13.14 -8.93
CA LEU A 102 -20.62 -12.07 -9.33
C LEU A 102 -20.95 -12.12 -10.82
N GLY A 103 -20.17 -12.88 -11.64
CA GLY A 103 -20.22 -12.75 -13.09
C GLY A 103 -19.79 -11.36 -13.52
N ASP A 104 -20.30 -10.86 -14.62
CA ASP A 104 -20.11 -9.47 -15.03
C ASP A 104 -20.71 -8.53 -13.98
N ALA A 105 -20.10 -7.38 -13.73
CA ALA A 105 -20.56 -6.41 -12.76
C ALA A 105 -20.63 -5.00 -13.33
N ASN A 106 -21.66 -4.24 -12.98
CA ASN A 106 -21.68 -2.80 -13.20
C ASN A 106 -21.04 -2.10 -12.00
N LEU A 107 -20.11 -1.20 -12.29
CA LEU A 107 -19.42 -0.39 -11.29
C LEU A 107 -19.94 1.04 -11.36
N ALA A 108 -20.31 1.62 -10.23
CA ALA A 108 -20.72 3.00 -10.13
C ALA A 108 -19.92 3.73 -9.05
N LEU A 109 -19.55 4.98 -9.34
CA LEU A 109 -18.97 5.92 -8.39
C LEU A 109 -19.95 7.07 -8.18
N ASP A 110 -20.29 7.36 -6.92
CA ASP A 110 -21.28 8.36 -6.53
C ASP A 110 -22.60 8.27 -7.32
N GLY A 111 -23.06 7.02 -7.50
CA GLY A 111 -24.28 6.70 -8.23
C GLY A 111 -24.18 6.74 -9.77
N LYS A 112 -23.05 7.24 -10.31
CA LYS A 112 -22.80 7.26 -11.77
C LYS A 112 -22.10 5.98 -12.19
N VAL A 113 -22.67 5.25 -13.14
CA VAL A 113 -22.04 4.06 -13.72
C VAL A 113 -20.79 4.47 -14.48
N VAL A 114 -19.64 3.91 -14.09
CA VAL A 114 -18.31 4.18 -14.65
C VAL A 114 -17.76 2.99 -15.45
N ALA A 115 -18.28 1.79 -15.18
CA ALA A 115 -18.00 0.62 -15.99
C ALA A 115 -19.25 -0.26 -16.08
N HIS A 116 -19.57 -0.68 -17.33
CA HIS A 116 -20.66 -1.62 -17.61
C HIS A 116 -20.07 -3.00 -17.83
N ARG A 117 -20.69 -4.02 -17.20
CA ARG A 117 -20.34 -5.42 -17.41
C ARG A 117 -18.82 -5.69 -17.33
N ALA A 118 -18.17 -5.09 -16.32
CA ALA A 118 -16.78 -5.42 -16.04
C ALA A 118 -16.68 -6.93 -15.79
N ALA A 119 -15.91 -7.61 -16.62
CA ALA A 119 -15.72 -9.05 -16.49
C ALA A 119 -14.78 -9.38 -15.32
N TYR A 120 -14.84 -10.62 -14.88
CA TYR A 120 -13.89 -11.11 -13.89
C TYR A 120 -12.44 -10.99 -14.40
N GLU A 121 -11.51 -10.57 -13.54
CA GLU A 121 -10.11 -10.23 -13.80
C GLU A 121 -9.89 -8.88 -14.52
N ASP A 122 -10.94 -8.22 -15.00
CA ASP A 122 -10.80 -6.92 -15.64
C ASP A 122 -10.42 -5.83 -14.66
N ALA A 123 -9.54 -4.96 -15.12
CA ALA A 123 -9.21 -3.69 -14.48
C ALA A 123 -9.77 -2.54 -15.34
N THR A 124 -10.42 -1.59 -14.71
CA THR A 124 -10.81 -0.35 -15.42
C THR A 124 -9.58 0.50 -15.69
N ASP A 125 -9.74 1.52 -16.54
CA ASP A 125 -8.79 2.62 -16.58
C ASP A 125 -8.78 3.38 -15.24
N TYR A 126 -7.73 4.17 -15.03
CA TYR A 126 -7.67 5.06 -13.88
C TYR A 126 -8.48 6.33 -14.12
N TRP A 127 -9.41 6.61 -13.24
CA TRP A 127 -10.08 7.91 -13.17
C TRP A 127 -9.25 8.87 -12.34
N THR A 128 -9.11 10.10 -12.80
CA THR A 128 -8.53 11.19 -12.02
C THR A 128 -9.65 11.93 -11.31
N LEU A 129 -9.61 11.95 -10.00
CA LEU A 129 -10.65 12.43 -9.11
C LEU A 129 -10.10 13.51 -8.18
N PRO A 130 -10.95 14.42 -7.66
CA PRO A 130 -10.54 15.26 -6.55
C PRO A 130 -10.26 14.39 -5.32
N PRO A 131 -9.33 14.79 -4.45
CA PRO A 131 -9.17 14.15 -3.15
C PRO A 131 -10.45 14.24 -2.33
N GLY A 132 -10.77 13.18 -1.59
CA GLY A 132 -12.00 13.15 -0.81
C GLY A 132 -12.49 11.74 -0.51
N ARG A 133 -13.78 11.53 -0.61
CA ARG A 133 -14.43 10.23 -0.46
C ARG A 133 -15.36 9.99 -1.62
N GLU A 134 -15.20 8.86 -2.30
CA GLU A 134 -16.09 8.39 -3.34
C GLU A 134 -16.91 7.22 -2.83
N GLN A 135 -18.13 7.07 -3.33
CA GLN A 135 -19.01 5.95 -3.01
C GLN A 135 -18.94 4.91 -4.12
N LEU A 136 -18.29 3.79 -3.88
CA LEU A 136 -18.26 2.68 -4.83
C LEU A 136 -19.48 1.78 -4.62
N GLU A 137 -20.21 1.52 -5.70
CA GLU A 137 -21.27 0.53 -5.78
C GLU A 137 -20.91 -0.52 -6.82
N VAL A 138 -21.18 -1.78 -6.47
CA VAL A 138 -21.06 -2.92 -7.40
C VAL A 138 -22.42 -3.56 -7.54
N ARG A 139 -22.93 -3.65 -8.78
CA ARG A 139 -24.27 -4.15 -9.09
C ARG A 139 -24.20 -5.28 -10.10
N ASP A 140 -25.06 -6.27 -9.93
CA ASP A 140 -25.31 -7.29 -10.93
C ASP A 140 -26.05 -6.65 -12.13
N PRO A 141 -25.54 -6.76 -13.37
CA PRO A 141 -26.19 -6.18 -14.55
C PRO A 141 -27.59 -6.73 -14.81
N GLY A 142 -27.85 -7.99 -14.47
CA GLY A 142 -29.10 -8.68 -14.76
C GLY A 142 -30.22 -8.43 -13.72
N SER A 143 -29.86 -8.22 -12.46
CA SER A 143 -30.84 -8.22 -11.37
C SER A 143 -31.03 -6.88 -10.68
N LYS A 144 -30.25 -5.88 -10.99
CA LYS A 144 -30.16 -4.60 -10.26
C LYS A 144 -29.85 -4.77 -8.75
N LYS A 145 -29.57 -6.01 -8.30
CA LYS A 145 -29.15 -6.25 -6.92
C LYS A 145 -27.78 -5.66 -6.69
N MET A 146 -27.60 -5.01 -5.56
CA MET A 146 -26.28 -4.55 -5.14
C MET A 146 -25.53 -5.75 -4.56
N ALA A 147 -24.40 -6.09 -5.17
CA ALA A 147 -23.45 -7.07 -4.63
C ALA A 147 -22.66 -6.46 -3.47
N ILE A 148 -22.30 -5.19 -3.59
CA ILE A 148 -21.78 -4.34 -2.52
C ILE A 148 -22.64 -3.09 -2.49
N GLY A 149 -23.23 -2.78 -1.33
CA GLY A 149 -23.81 -1.46 -1.07
C GLY A 149 -22.72 -0.38 -1.08
N MET A 150 -23.15 0.86 -1.04
CA MET A 150 -22.23 2.02 -1.07
C MET A 150 -21.06 1.86 -0.10
N ARG A 151 -19.84 1.86 -0.64
CA ARG A 151 -18.61 1.77 0.13
C ARG A 151 -17.84 3.06 -0.04
N ALA A 152 -17.68 3.81 1.05
CA ALA A 152 -16.86 5.01 1.03
C ALA A 152 -15.38 4.64 0.83
N LEU A 153 -14.79 5.13 -0.25
CA LEU A 153 -13.38 4.98 -0.57
C LEU A 153 -12.67 6.30 -0.21
N PRO A 154 -11.78 6.31 0.78
CA PRO A 154 -10.96 7.49 1.04
C PRO A 154 -9.92 7.63 -0.08
N LEU A 155 -9.86 8.79 -0.72
CA LEU A 155 -8.92 9.12 -1.78
C LEU A 155 -8.04 10.29 -1.36
N SER A 156 -6.74 10.05 -1.27
CA SER A 156 -5.77 11.07 -0.87
C SER A 156 -5.15 11.75 -2.08
N ALA A 157 -4.86 13.06 -1.96
CA ALA A 157 -4.09 13.78 -2.97
C ALA A 157 -2.71 13.14 -3.17
N GLY A 158 -2.25 13.07 -4.40
CA GLY A 158 -0.97 12.46 -4.74
C GLY A 158 -0.94 10.94 -4.59
N THR A 159 -2.09 10.28 -4.48
CA THR A 159 -2.16 8.82 -4.36
C THR A 159 -2.91 8.21 -5.54
N THR A 160 -2.36 7.14 -6.10
CA THR A 160 -3.03 6.27 -7.05
C THR A 160 -3.43 4.99 -6.33
N THR A 161 -4.72 4.67 -6.34
CA THR A 161 -5.30 3.56 -5.59
C THR A 161 -6.02 2.60 -6.53
N THR A 162 -5.86 1.30 -6.31
CA THR A 162 -6.70 0.26 -6.90
C THR A 162 -7.67 -0.29 -5.85
N ALA A 163 -8.96 -0.28 -6.18
CA ALA A 163 -10.02 -0.92 -5.39
C ALA A 163 -10.28 -2.32 -5.97
N TYR A 164 -9.85 -3.35 -5.26
CA TYR A 164 -10.13 -4.74 -5.64
C TYR A 164 -11.45 -5.18 -5.02
N VAL A 165 -12.40 -5.54 -5.88
CA VAL A 165 -13.67 -6.17 -5.47
C VAL A 165 -13.41 -7.65 -5.31
N VAL A 166 -13.30 -8.15 -4.07
CA VAL A 166 -13.00 -9.54 -3.77
C VAL A 166 -14.17 -10.22 -3.08
N GLY A 167 -14.38 -11.49 -3.33
CA GLY A 167 -15.43 -12.28 -2.70
C GLY A 167 -15.56 -13.66 -3.32
N SER A 168 -16.28 -14.54 -2.63
CA SER A 168 -16.62 -15.88 -3.10
C SER A 168 -17.95 -16.34 -2.55
N LYS A 169 -18.43 -17.49 -3.03
CA LYS A 169 -19.64 -18.16 -2.53
C LYS A 169 -19.49 -18.47 -1.03
N GLY A 170 -20.34 -17.87 -0.22
CA GLY A 170 -20.29 -17.99 1.23
C GLY A 170 -19.46 -16.92 1.93
N GLU A 171 -18.66 -16.12 1.23
CA GLU A 171 -17.97 -14.96 1.77
C GLU A 171 -18.58 -13.65 1.25
N ARG A 172 -18.69 -12.66 2.12
CA ARG A 172 -19.20 -11.35 1.69
C ARG A 172 -18.25 -10.72 0.67
N VAL A 173 -18.80 -10.26 -0.44
CA VAL A 173 -18.06 -9.41 -1.36
C VAL A 173 -17.61 -8.14 -0.62
N ARG A 174 -16.34 -7.80 -0.73
CA ARG A 174 -15.73 -6.66 -0.06
C ARG A 174 -14.75 -5.93 -0.98
N VAL A 175 -14.40 -4.72 -0.62
CA VAL A 175 -13.39 -3.94 -1.34
C VAL A 175 -12.10 -3.95 -0.54
N VAL A 176 -11.01 -4.27 -1.20
CA VAL A 176 -9.63 -4.13 -0.69
C VAL A 176 -8.96 -2.98 -1.43
N LEU A 177 -8.53 -1.96 -0.69
CA LEU A 177 -7.81 -0.82 -1.25
C LEU A 177 -6.31 -1.09 -1.23
N VAL A 178 -5.66 -0.80 -2.34
CA VAL A 178 -4.21 -0.90 -2.49
C VAL A 178 -3.70 0.41 -3.05
N ASP A 179 -2.84 1.09 -2.31
CA ASP A 179 -2.16 2.28 -2.83
C ASP A 179 -1.04 1.83 -3.76
N ASP A 180 -1.23 2.05 -5.05
CA ASP A 180 -0.32 1.63 -6.11
C ASP A 180 0.93 2.50 -6.14
N ALA A 181 0.75 3.82 -6.01
CA ALA A 181 1.79 4.82 -5.96
C ALA A 181 1.37 6.02 -5.11
N THR A 182 2.33 6.63 -4.46
CA THR A 182 2.15 7.90 -3.74
C THR A 182 3.25 8.86 -4.18
N THR A 183 2.91 10.14 -4.36
CA THR A 183 3.95 11.17 -4.45
C THR A 183 4.53 11.34 -3.05
N ALA A 184 5.86 11.47 -2.96
CA ALA A 184 6.46 11.96 -1.73
C ALA A 184 5.80 13.30 -1.37
N PRO A 185 5.48 13.59 -0.09
CA PRO A 185 5.02 14.92 0.29
C PRO A 185 6.01 15.93 -0.28
N SER A 186 5.52 16.88 -1.08
CA SER A 186 6.35 17.99 -1.53
C SER A 186 6.89 18.67 -0.29
N ALA A 187 8.18 18.52 -0.04
CA ALA A 187 8.99 19.03 1.07
C ALA A 187 8.18 19.32 2.35
N ALA A 188 8.56 18.70 3.46
CA ALA A 188 8.13 19.19 4.76
C ALA A 188 8.20 20.73 4.71
N PRO A 189 7.18 21.46 5.24
CA PRO A 189 7.29 22.88 5.37
C PRO A 189 8.68 23.13 5.94
N GLN A 190 9.48 23.95 5.28
CA GLN A 190 10.72 24.41 5.89
C GLN A 190 10.24 25.15 7.14
N THR A 191 10.08 24.41 8.24
CA THR A 191 10.02 25.01 9.55
C THR A 191 11.33 25.74 9.64
N GLY A 192 11.25 27.06 9.41
CA GLY A 192 12.39 27.90 9.24
C GLY A 192 13.46 27.50 10.22
N LEU A 193 14.66 27.29 9.73
CA LEU A 193 15.83 27.64 10.47
C LEU A 193 15.60 29.07 10.89
N GLY A 194 14.94 29.23 12.06
CA GLY A 194 14.77 30.53 12.69
C GLY A 194 16.18 31.12 12.74
N GLY A 195 16.36 32.18 12.00
CA GLY A 195 17.64 32.76 11.74
C GLY A 195 18.42 32.99 13.03
N LEU A 196 19.39 32.15 13.24
CA LEU A 196 20.61 32.55 13.91
C LEU A 196 21.42 33.29 12.86
N ALA A 197 20.99 34.53 12.57
CA ALA A 197 21.87 35.48 11.96
C ALA A 197 23.15 35.53 12.83
N PRO A 198 24.35 35.43 12.26
CA PRO A 198 25.55 35.64 13.03
C PRO A 198 25.44 37.08 13.58
N ARG A 199 25.35 37.23 14.89
CA ARG A 199 25.56 38.50 15.54
C ARG A 199 27.05 38.74 15.49
N ASP A 200 27.46 39.70 14.66
CA ASP A 200 28.80 40.22 14.63
C ASP A 200 29.25 40.64 16.04
N GLY A 201 30.38 40.12 16.46
CA GLY A 201 31.35 40.76 17.32
C GLY A 201 30.92 41.03 18.76
N GLY A 202 30.97 39.97 19.61
CA GLY A 202 31.11 40.16 21.07
C GLY A 202 32.06 39.09 21.61
N PRO A 203 32.94 39.41 22.59
CA PRO A 203 33.95 38.48 23.06
C PRO A 203 33.34 37.26 23.79
N ASN A 204 33.82 36.09 23.41
CA ASN A 204 33.35 34.75 23.85
C ASN A 204 33.63 34.42 25.34
N TRP A 205 33.47 35.34 26.26
CA TRP A 205 33.67 35.06 27.68
C TRP A 205 32.57 34.26 28.33
N ALA A 206 31.38 34.21 27.74
CA ALA A 206 30.25 33.46 28.27
C ALA A 206 30.38 31.92 28.16
N LEU A 207 31.26 31.41 27.25
CA LEU A 207 31.51 29.98 27.12
C LEU A 207 32.64 29.49 28.07
N ALA A 208 33.45 30.40 28.62
CA ALA A 208 34.50 30.04 29.60
C ALA A 208 33.94 29.83 31.01
N ALA A 209 32.79 30.42 31.36
CA ALA A 209 32.17 30.29 32.69
C ALA A 209 31.44 28.94 32.90
N ALA A 210 30.99 28.29 31.85
CA ALA A 210 30.25 27.01 31.97
C ALA A 210 31.20 25.81 32.19
N ALA A 211 32.46 25.89 31.74
CA ALA A 211 33.46 24.83 31.91
C ALA A 211 34.04 24.78 33.35
N ALA A 212 34.08 25.93 34.04
CA ALA A 212 34.62 25.99 35.38
C ALA A 212 33.71 25.41 36.47
N LEU A 213 32.40 25.36 36.26
CA LEU A 213 31.46 24.80 37.20
C LEU A 213 31.36 23.26 37.17
N ALA A 214 31.73 22.65 36.03
CA ALA A 214 31.72 21.18 35.91
C ALA A 214 32.89 20.48 36.61
N ILE A 215 34.03 21.15 36.80
CA ILE A 215 35.24 20.62 37.43
C ILE A 215 35.18 20.77 38.95
N GLY A 216 34.47 21.77 39.49
CA GLY A 216 34.29 21.97 40.92
C GLY A 216 33.39 20.96 41.59
N GLY A 217 32.39 20.38 40.87
CA GLY A 217 31.47 19.40 41.43
C GLY A 217 32.03 17.98 41.61
N ALA A 218 33.02 17.61 40.82
CA ALA A 218 33.62 16.25 40.87
C ALA A 218 34.59 16.07 42.03
N ILE A 219 35.23 17.16 42.48
CA ILE A 219 36.22 17.10 43.59
C ILE A 219 35.52 17.04 44.97
N ALA A 220 34.32 17.59 45.10
CA ALA A 220 33.56 17.56 46.35
C ALA A 220 32.95 16.19 46.69
N LEU A 221 32.67 15.36 45.69
CA LEU A 221 32.09 14.02 45.86
C LEU A 221 33.11 12.94 46.24
N LEU A 222 34.38 13.14 45.94
CA LEU A 222 35.46 12.18 46.26
C LEU A 222 35.99 12.29 47.72
N ARG A 223 35.68 13.37 48.46
CA ARG A 223 36.13 13.56 49.86
C ARG A 223 35.18 12.99 50.92
N ARG A 224 34.02 12.45 50.58
CA ARG A 224 33.04 11.92 51.56
C ARG A 224 33.03 10.41 51.75
N ARG A 225 34.02 9.67 51.26
CA ARG A 225 34.14 8.23 51.55
C ARG A 225 35.46 7.95 52.23
N ARG A 226 35.55 8.21 53.53
CA ARG A 226 36.47 7.52 54.44
C ARG A 226 35.64 6.79 55.48
N PRO A 227 35.81 5.48 55.69
CA PRO A 227 35.13 4.73 56.75
C PRO A 227 35.79 5.04 58.08
N SER A 228 35.00 5.31 59.10
CA SER A 228 35.41 5.28 60.49
C SER A 228 35.43 3.83 61.00
N ARG A 229 36.44 3.50 61.72
CA ARG A 229 36.57 2.26 62.51
C ARG A 229 35.46 2.17 63.52
#